data_0036d9c4c8d730e3d450801db8d38db3
#
_entry.id   0036d9c4c8d730e3d450801db8d38db3
#
_cell.length_a   1.000
_cell.length_b   1.000
_cell.length_c   1.000
_cell.angle_alpha   90.00
_cell.angle_beta   90.00
_cell.angle_gamma   90.00
#
_symmetry.space_group_name_H-M   'P 1'
#
loop_
_entity.id
_entity.type
_entity.pdbx_description
1 polymer ?
#
loop_
_entity_poly.entity_id
_entity_poly.type
_entity_poly.pdbx_seq_one_letter_code
_entity_poly.pdbx_strand_id
1 'polypeptide(L)'
;KGGYFLADDLPADTAARDAFLLRAMGSPDPRQIDGMGGADPLTSKVALVKKSQREGVDIDYLFLQIFVDQAIVSDAQNCGNILAGIGPFAIERGLVAATSGQTKVSIFMENTGQTATATIETPNGKPVYGGDARIDGVPGTSAPIPLLFSDTAGTTCGALLPTGNEVDVI
;
A
#
# COMPACT_ATOMS: atom_id res chain seq x y z
N LYS A 1 1.01 8.00 7.97
CA LYS A 1 0.64 6.72 8.60
C LYS A 1 -0.59 6.15 7.92
N GLY A 2 -0.83 4.84 8.09
CA GLY A 2 -2.00 4.16 7.55
C GLY A 2 -2.30 2.89 8.32
N GLY A 3 -3.54 2.39 8.17
CA GLY A 3 -3.95 1.09 8.69
C GLY A 3 -3.69 -0.01 7.67
N TYR A 4 -3.17 -1.14 8.11
CA TYR A 4 -3.04 -2.35 7.31
C TYR A 4 -4.01 -3.40 7.84
N PHE A 5 -4.83 -3.94 6.98
CA PHE A 5 -5.85 -4.94 7.32
C PHE A 5 -5.74 -6.14 6.41
N LEU A 6 -5.95 -7.34 6.95
CA LEU A 6 -6.24 -8.50 6.12
C LEU A 6 -7.61 -8.30 5.48
N ALA A 7 -7.70 -8.48 4.17
CA ALA A 7 -8.97 -8.29 3.45
C ALA A 7 -10.06 -9.23 3.97
N ASP A 8 -9.67 -10.46 4.38
CA ASP A 8 -10.58 -11.48 4.89
C ASP A 8 -11.14 -11.16 6.29
N ASP A 9 -10.53 -10.23 7.04
CA ASP A 9 -11.01 -9.78 8.35
C ASP A 9 -12.12 -8.70 8.22
N LEU A 10 -12.39 -8.22 7.00
CA LEU A 10 -13.34 -7.15 6.73
C LEU A 10 -14.62 -7.68 6.06
N PRO A 11 -15.74 -6.96 6.17
CA PRO A 11 -16.94 -7.29 5.42
C PRO A 11 -16.67 -7.39 3.91
N ALA A 12 -17.20 -8.44 3.27
CA ALA A 12 -17.07 -8.61 1.82
C ALA A 12 -17.91 -7.59 1.02
N ASP A 13 -19.01 -7.12 1.60
CA ASP A 13 -19.81 -6.04 1.01
C ASP A 13 -19.07 -4.72 1.10
N THR A 14 -18.94 -4.03 -0.04
CA THR A 14 -18.17 -2.77 -0.14
C THR A 14 -18.70 -1.69 0.78
N ALA A 15 -20.02 -1.51 0.88
CA ALA A 15 -20.61 -0.46 1.71
C ALA A 15 -20.38 -0.74 3.20
N ALA A 16 -20.52 -1.99 3.62
CA ALA A 16 -20.24 -2.42 5.00
C ALA A 16 -18.75 -2.29 5.34
N ARG A 17 -17.85 -2.66 4.42
CA ARG A 17 -16.40 -2.47 4.52
C ARG A 17 -16.05 -1.00 4.70
N ASP A 18 -16.58 -0.15 3.84
CA ASP A 18 -16.28 1.28 3.85
C ASP A 18 -16.80 1.95 5.12
N ALA A 19 -18.01 1.58 5.58
CA ALA A 19 -18.55 2.05 6.86
C ALA A 19 -17.67 1.63 8.05
N PHE A 20 -17.14 0.40 8.04
CA PHE A 20 -16.19 -0.06 9.05
C PHE A 20 -14.89 0.77 9.01
N LEU A 21 -14.32 0.99 7.81
CA LEU A 21 -13.07 1.72 7.65
C LEU A 21 -13.20 3.19 8.04
N LEU A 22 -14.31 3.84 7.70
CA LEU A 22 -14.61 5.21 8.16
C LEU A 22 -14.59 5.30 9.69
N ARG A 23 -15.25 4.37 10.37
CA ARG A 23 -15.24 4.32 11.84
C ARG A 23 -13.85 4.03 12.40
N ALA A 24 -13.12 3.06 11.83
CA ALA A 24 -11.78 2.71 12.26
C ALA A 24 -10.79 3.88 12.15
N MET A 25 -10.95 4.71 11.11
CA MET A 25 -10.12 5.89 10.89
C MET A 25 -10.62 7.13 11.63
N GLY A 26 -11.85 7.13 12.14
CA GLY A 26 -12.45 8.27 12.84
C GLY A 26 -13.09 9.31 11.91
N SER A 27 -13.46 8.92 10.69
CA SER A 27 -14.11 9.79 9.71
C SER A 27 -15.64 9.64 9.71
N PRO A 28 -16.39 10.70 9.40
CA PRO A 28 -15.96 12.07 9.10
C PRO A 28 -15.81 12.93 10.37
N ASP A 29 -14.61 13.21 10.75
CA ASP A 29 -14.25 14.22 11.77
C ASP A 29 -12.92 14.84 11.36
N PRO A 30 -12.80 16.17 11.20
CA PRO A 30 -11.56 16.84 10.81
C PRO A 30 -10.36 16.53 11.73
N ARG A 31 -10.61 16.09 12.95
CA ARG A 31 -9.57 15.70 13.90
C ARG A 31 -9.39 14.18 14.01
N GLN A 32 -10.32 13.38 13.49
CA GLN A 32 -10.33 11.91 13.58
C GLN A 32 -10.04 11.40 15.01
N ILE A 33 -10.64 12.06 16.00
CA ILE A 33 -10.32 11.84 17.43
C ILE A 33 -10.56 10.39 17.88
N ASP A 34 -11.67 9.80 17.44
CA ASP A 34 -12.07 8.45 17.85
C ASP A 34 -11.50 7.34 16.96
N GLY A 35 -10.50 7.65 16.12
CA GLY A 35 -9.95 6.71 15.17
C GLY A 35 -8.42 6.71 15.04
N MET A 36 -7.94 5.84 14.15
CA MET A 36 -6.51 5.69 13.85
C MET A 36 -5.99 6.77 12.90
N GLY A 37 -6.84 7.57 12.29
CA GLY A 37 -6.48 8.62 11.36
C GLY A 37 -5.59 9.69 12.01
N GLY A 38 -4.97 10.51 11.19
CA GLY A 38 -4.05 11.54 11.64
C GLY A 38 -4.49 12.96 11.35
N ALA A 39 -5.81 13.17 11.10
CA ALA A 39 -6.40 14.47 10.79
C ALA A 39 -5.80 15.14 9.52
N ASP A 40 -5.25 14.34 8.63
CA ASP A 40 -4.62 14.79 7.39
C ASP A 40 -4.77 13.68 6.33
N PRO A 41 -5.02 14.01 5.05
CA PRO A 41 -5.12 13.02 3.98
C PRO A 41 -3.89 12.10 3.86
N LEU A 42 -2.68 12.62 4.10
CA LEU A 42 -1.44 11.84 4.06
C LEU A 42 -1.33 10.82 5.20
N THR A 43 -2.12 10.97 6.25
CA THR A 43 -2.15 10.09 7.41
C THR A 43 -3.48 9.38 7.61
N SER A 44 -4.35 9.38 6.60
CA SER A 44 -5.68 8.72 6.60
C SER A 44 -5.78 7.73 5.45
N LYS A 45 -4.87 6.74 5.44
CA LYS A 45 -4.71 5.76 4.39
C LYS A 45 -4.93 4.36 4.92
N VAL A 46 -5.47 3.49 4.06
CA VAL A 46 -5.70 2.08 4.37
C VAL A 46 -5.11 1.21 3.27
N ALA A 47 -4.52 0.11 3.67
CA ALA A 47 -4.07 -0.99 2.82
C ALA A 47 -4.88 -2.23 3.16
N LEU A 48 -5.59 -2.78 2.19
CA LEU A 48 -6.17 -4.12 2.27
C LEU A 48 -5.22 -5.11 1.62
N VAL A 49 -4.92 -6.17 2.34
CA VAL A 49 -3.88 -7.16 1.97
C VAL A 49 -4.48 -8.55 2.03
N LYS A 50 -4.30 -9.32 0.97
CA LYS A 50 -4.68 -10.74 0.94
C LYS A 50 -3.65 -11.56 0.18
N LYS A 51 -3.62 -12.86 0.44
CA LYS A 51 -2.82 -13.79 -0.35
C LYS A 51 -3.35 -13.83 -1.78
N SER A 52 -2.45 -13.68 -2.76
CA SER A 52 -2.82 -13.71 -4.17
C SER A 52 -3.14 -15.14 -4.65
N GLN A 53 -4.07 -15.22 -5.61
CA GLN A 53 -4.33 -16.43 -6.40
C GLN A 53 -3.73 -16.34 -7.80
N ARG A 54 -2.97 -15.25 -8.08
CA ARG A 54 -2.32 -15.00 -9.37
C ARG A 54 -1.00 -15.76 -9.44
N GLU A 55 -0.70 -16.33 -10.60
CA GLU A 55 0.60 -16.97 -10.85
C GLU A 55 1.74 -15.93 -10.71
N GLY A 56 2.78 -16.28 -9.96
CA GLY A 56 3.96 -15.42 -9.76
C GLY A 56 3.74 -14.20 -8.84
N VAL A 57 2.58 -14.09 -8.20
CA VAL A 57 2.25 -13.01 -7.27
C VAL A 57 1.97 -13.58 -5.87
N ASP A 58 2.59 -13.00 -4.86
CA ASP A 58 2.39 -13.42 -3.47
C ASP A 58 1.17 -12.78 -2.83
N ILE A 59 0.97 -11.50 -3.10
CA ILE A 59 0.01 -10.62 -2.38
C ILE A 59 -0.80 -9.79 -3.39
N ASP A 60 -2.11 -9.73 -3.19
CA ASP A 60 -2.96 -8.69 -3.76
C ASP A 60 -3.11 -7.56 -2.73
N TYR A 61 -2.93 -6.33 -3.19
CA TYR A 61 -2.99 -5.11 -2.40
C TYR A 61 -3.98 -4.12 -3.00
N LEU A 62 -4.94 -3.67 -2.20
CA LEU A 62 -5.84 -2.57 -2.54
C LEU A 62 -5.55 -1.37 -1.63
N PHE A 63 -5.23 -0.24 -2.23
CA PHE A 63 -5.10 1.04 -1.54
C PHE A 63 -6.47 1.72 -1.42
N LEU A 64 -6.76 2.25 -0.23
CA LEU A 64 -7.94 3.07 0.02
C LEU A 64 -7.55 4.39 0.70
N GLN A 65 -7.99 5.49 0.10
CA GLN A 65 -7.92 6.81 0.72
C GLN A 65 -9.18 7.04 1.53
N ILE A 66 -9.02 7.28 2.83
CA ILE A 66 -10.13 7.67 3.70
C ILE A 66 -10.17 9.19 3.78
N PHE A 67 -11.28 9.79 3.39
CA PHE A 67 -11.44 11.24 3.50
C PHE A 67 -11.61 11.62 4.97
N VAL A 68 -10.98 12.72 5.37
CA VAL A 68 -10.91 13.11 6.79
C VAL A 68 -12.26 13.65 7.27
N ASP A 69 -12.82 14.59 6.51
CA ASP A 69 -14.00 15.39 6.85
C ASP A 69 -15.28 14.96 6.09
N GLN A 70 -15.18 13.93 5.28
CA GLN A 70 -16.30 13.38 4.50
C GLN A 70 -16.38 11.87 4.68
N ALA A 71 -17.60 11.34 4.63
CA ALA A 71 -17.84 9.89 4.70
C ALA A 71 -17.57 9.23 3.34
N ILE A 72 -16.33 9.36 2.84
CA ILE A 72 -15.89 8.84 1.55
C ILE A 72 -14.67 7.94 1.73
N VAL A 73 -14.72 6.76 1.11
CA VAL A 73 -13.60 5.85 0.89
C VAL A 73 -13.37 5.78 -0.61
N SER A 74 -12.13 6.02 -1.06
CA SER A 74 -11.80 6.06 -2.49
C SER A 74 -10.64 5.13 -2.81
N ASP A 75 -10.77 4.37 -3.87
CA ASP A 75 -9.75 3.51 -4.49
C ASP A 75 -9.15 4.11 -5.78
N ALA A 76 -9.52 5.34 -6.12
CA ALA A 76 -9.10 6.00 -7.37
C ALA A 76 -7.61 6.31 -7.47
N GLN A 77 -6.84 6.11 -6.40
CA GLN A 77 -5.42 6.45 -6.32
C GLN A 77 -4.58 5.21 -5.99
N ASN A 78 -3.27 5.35 -6.13
CA ASN A 78 -2.29 4.41 -5.58
C ASN A 78 -1.31 5.16 -4.68
N CYS A 79 -0.63 4.45 -3.76
CA CYS A 79 0.30 5.07 -2.83
C CYS A 79 1.55 4.22 -2.61
N GLY A 80 2.69 4.67 -3.17
CA GLY A 80 3.99 4.01 -3.01
C GLY A 80 4.47 3.94 -1.57
N ASN A 81 4.21 4.97 -0.75
CA ASN A 81 4.67 4.99 0.63
C ASN A 81 4.00 3.90 1.50
N ILE A 82 2.70 3.67 1.31
CA ILE A 82 2.01 2.61 2.05
C ILE A 82 2.33 1.23 1.47
N LEU A 83 2.62 1.15 0.18
CA LEU A 83 3.05 -0.08 -0.50
C LEU A 83 4.31 -0.69 0.15
N ALA A 84 5.26 0.14 0.60
CA ALA A 84 6.48 -0.33 1.26
C ALA A 84 6.21 -1.20 2.50
N GLY A 85 5.12 -0.95 3.22
CA GLY A 85 4.73 -1.73 4.40
C GLY A 85 4.04 -3.06 4.10
N ILE A 86 3.63 -3.32 2.85
CA ILE A 86 2.88 -4.53 2.49
C ILE A 86 3.73 -5.79 2.69
N GLY A 87 5.00 -5.78 2.25
CA GLY A 87 5.89 -6.92 2.39
C GLY A 87 6.13 -7.31 3.85
N PRO A 88 6.58 -6.39 4.73
CA PRO A 88 6.72 -6.68 6.15
C PRO A 88 5.41 -7.15 6.80
N PHE A 89 4.29 -6.50 6.52
CA PHE A 89 2.97 -6.90 7.03
C PHE A 89 2.58 -8.32 6.60
N ALA A 90 2.79 -8.67 5.32
CA ALA A 90 2.48 -9.99 4.79
C ALA A 90 3.32 -11.10 5.46
N ILE A 91 4.60 -10.82 5.74
CA ILE A 91 5.48 -11.75 6.46
C ILE A 91 5.00 -11.91 7.91
N GLU A 92 4.74 -10.83 8.62
CA GLU A 92 4.30 -10.88 10.03
C GLU A 92 2.94 -11.54 10.21
N ARG A 93 2.06 -11.42 9.22
CA ARG A 93 0.74 -12.09 9.21
C ARG A 93 0.78 -13.52 8.67
N GLY A 94 1.96 -14.02 8.27
CA GLY A 94 2.13 -15.39 7.78
C GLY A 94 1.55 -15.64 6.39
N LEU A 95 1.25 -14.58 5.62
CA LEU A 95 0.81 -14.71 4.22
C LEU A 95 1.96 -15.12 3.31
N VAL A 96 3.18 -14.69 3.66
CA VAL A 96 4.43 -15.01 2.95
C VAL A 96 5.43 -15.58 3.96
N ALA A 97 6.03 -16.72 3.62
CA ALA A 97 7.11 -17.30 4.42
C ALA A 97 8.39 -16.51 4.22
N ALA A 98 9.00 -16.06 5.31
CA ALA A 98 10.28 -15.39 5.24
C ALA A 98 11.42 -16.35 4.88
N THR A 99 12.34 -15.89 4.05
CA THR A 99 13.65 -16.54 3.79
C THR A 99 14.72 -15.92 4.67
N SER A 100 15.81 -16.65 4.91
CA SER A 100 16.95 -16.11 5.66
C SER A 100 17.71 -15.08 4.83
N GLY A 101 18.05 -13.95 5.43
CA GLY A 101 18.76 -12.84 4.78
C GLY A 101 17.79 -11.82 4.20
N GLN A 102 17.25 -12.06 3.04
CA GLN A 102 16.28 -11.18 2.37
C GLN A 102 15.08 -11.99 1.87
N THR A 103 13.89 -11.41 2.01
CA THR A 103 12.65 -11.94 1.45
C THR A 103 12.13 -10.99 0.37
N LYS A 104 11.90 -11.51 -0.83
CA LYS A 104 11.21 -10.78 -1.91
C LYS A 104 9.74 -11.13 -1.87
N VAL A 105 8.91 -10.11 -1.98
CA VAL A 105 7.44 -10.24 -2.00
C VAL A 105 6.93 -9.59 -3.27
N SER A 106 6.28 -10.37 -4.13
CA SER A 106 5.62 -9.90 -5.35
C SER A 106 4.21 -9.42 -5.00
N ILE A 107 3.90 -8.16 -5.28
CA ILE A 107 2.67 -7.47 -4.87
C ILE A 107 1.94 -6.98 -6.11
N PHE A 108 0.73 -7.46 -6.33
CA PHE A 108 -0.18 -6.93 -7.34
C PHE A 108 -1.00 -5.78 -6.74
N MET A 109 -0.96 -4.62 -7.38
CA MET A 109 -1.69 -3.42 -6.98
C MET A 109 -3.04 -3.38 -7.70
N GLU A 110 -4.14 -3.67 -7.00
CA GLU A 110 -5.48 -3.75 -7.59
C GLU A 110 -5.94 -2.41 -8.19
N ASN A 111 -5.48 -1.27 -7.63
CA ASN A 111 -5.82 0.07 -8.12
C ASN A 111 -5.30 0.36 -9.54
N THR A 112 -4.17 -0.21 -9.92
CA THR A 112 -3.47 0.11 -11.19
C THR A 112 -3.29 -1.09 -12.10
N GLY A 113 -3.52 -2.30 -11.60
CA GLY A 113 -3.27 -3.54 -12.34
C GLY A 113 -1.77 -3.87 -12.51
N GLN A 114 -0.89 -3.18 -11.80
CA GLN A 114 0.56 -3.36 -11.90
C GLN A 114 1.10 -4.26 -10.80
N THR A 115 2.32 -4.75 -11.00
CA THR A 115 3.05 -5.54 -10.01
C THR A 115 4.31 -4.80 -9.56
N ALA A 116 4.58 -4.86 -8.25
CA ALA A 116 5.82 -4.41 -7.66
C ALA A 116 6.45 -5.55 -6.84
N THR A 117 7.78 -5.61 -6.79
CA THR A 117 8.51 -6.52 -5.92
C THR A 117 9.15 -5.72 -4.80
N ALA A 118 8.76 -5.99 -3.56
CA ALA A 118 9.39 -5.46 -2.36
C ALA A 118 10.50 -6.40 -1.90
N THR A 119 11.66 -5.83 -1.51
CA THR A 119 12.76 -6.59 -0.89
C THR A 119 12.86 -6.20 0.58
N ILE A 120 12.70 -7.17 1.47
CA ILE A 120 12.67 -6.99 2.92
C ILE A 120 13.87 -7.71 3.56
N GLU A 121 14.60 -7.01 4.42
CA GLU A 121 15.67 -7.62 5.23
C GLU A 121 15.04 -8.53 6.29
N THR A 122 15.42 -9.82 6.24
CA THR A 122 14.89 -10.87 7.12
C THR A 122 15.97 -11.82 7.65
N PRO A 123 17.04 -11.30 8.28
CA PRO A 123 18.22 -12.11 8.65
C PRO A 123 17.89 -13.32 9.56
N ASN A 124 16.85 -13.22 10.37
CA ASN A 124 16.39 -14.27 11.28
C ASN A 124 14.96 -14.73 10.96
N GLY A 125 14.55 -14.64 9.70
CA GLY A 125 13.17 -14.98 9.30
C GLY A 125 12.12 -13.98 9.79
N LYS A 126 12.52 -12.78 10.19
CA LYS A 126 11.63 -11.69 10.63
C LYS A 126 12.05 -10.38 9.98
N PRO A 127 11.11 -9.50 9.62
CA PRO A 127 11.42 -8.19 9.09
C PRO A 127 12.26 -7.36 10.07
N VAL A 128 13.26 -6.66 9.54
CA VAL A 128 14.05 -5.68 10.27
C VAL A 128 13.54 -4.29 9.95
N TYR A 129 13.26 -3.50 10.98
CA TYR A 129 12.76 -2.12 10.85
C TYR A 129 13.82 -1.05 11.12
N GLY A 130 14.85 -1.37 11.89
CA GLY A 130 15.98 -0.47 12.16
C GLY A 130 16.94 -0.40 10.99
N GLY A 131 17.43 0.81 10.67
CA GLY A 131 18.41 1.02 9.59
C GLY A 131 18.71 2.50 9.40
N ASP A 132 19.48 2.83 8.37
CA ASP A 132 20.00 4.17 8.12
C ASP A 132 19.32 4.89 6.94
N ALA A 133 18.30 4.26 6.33
CA ALA A 133 17.58 4.88 5.22
C ALA A 133 16.79 6.10 5.71
N ARG A 134 16.87 7.19 4.93
CA ARG A 134 16.16 8.46 5.16
C ARG A 134 15.22 8.74 4.01
N ILE A 135 14.08 9.33 4.35
CA ILE A 135 13.12 9.86 3.38
C ILE A 135 12.87 11.33 3.75
N ASP A 136 12.95 12.22 2.77
CA ASP A 136 12.69 13.65 2.98
C ASP A 136 11.29 13.88 3.57
N GLY A 137 11.20 14.73 4.57
CA GLY A 137 9.96 15.03 5.29
C GLY A 137 9.54 13.98 6.35
N VAL A 138 10.33 12.89 6.54
CA VAL A 138 10.09 11.88 7.57
C VAL A 138 11.21 11.97 8.62
N PRO A 139 10.89 12.17 9.91
CA PRO A 139 11.90 12.22 10.97
C PRO A 139 12.51 10.84 11.22
N GLY A 140 13.83 10.81 11.53
CA GLY A 140 14.54 9.59 11.87
C GLY A 140 15.03 8.77 10.67
N THR A 141 15.36 7.52 10.95
CA THR A 141 15.85 6.54 9.97
C THR A 141 15.16 5.19 10.16
N SER A 142 15.12 4.37 9.12
CA SER A 142 14.54 3.03 9.13
C SER A 142 15.29 2.09 8.19
N ALA A 143 14.99 0.81 8.24
CA ALA A 143 15.47 -0.13 7.24
C ALA A 143 14.95 0.25 5.83
N PRO A 144 15.78 0.16 4.78
CA PRO A 144 15.33 0.37 3.42
C PRO A 144 14.41 -0.78 2.99
N ILE A 145 13.37 -0.44 2.22
CA ILE A 145 12.52 -1.42 1.52
C ILE A 145 12.51 -1.05 0.04
N PRO A 146 13.48 -1.55 -0.75
CA PRO A 146 13.49 -1.34 -2.18
C PRO A 146 12.23 -1.89 -2.84
N LEU A 147 11.61 -1.08 -3.71
CA LEU A 147 10.46 -1.44 -4.52
C LEU A 147 10.86 -1.41 -5.99
N LEU A 148 10.76 -2.56 -6.65
CA LEU A 148 10.95 -2.67 -8.09
C LEU A 148 9.58 -2.77 -8.74
N PHE A 149 9.22 -1.80 -9.56
CA PHE A 149 7.98 -1.78 -10.31
C PHE A 149 8.17 -2.40 -11.69
N SER A 150 7.25 -3.27 -12.09
CA SER A 150 7.15 -3.82 -13.44
C SER A 150 6.10 -3.04 -14.23
N ASP A 151 6.33 -2.87 -15.53
CA ASP A 151 5.38 -2.28 -16.48
C ASP A 151 4.83 -0.90 -16.07
N THR A 152 5.75 0.01 -15.70
CA THR A 152 5.39 1.36 -15.25
C THR A 152 5.00 2.31 -16.39
N ALA A 153 5.23 1.93 -17.64
CA ALA A 153 4.96 2.77 -18.79
C ALA A 153 3.45 2.94 -19.03
N GLY A 154 2.97 4.16 -18.89
CA GLY A 154 1.64 4.54 -19.38
C GLY A 154 0.46 3.99 -18.58
N THR A 155 0.58 3.79 -17.28
CA THR A 155 -0.53 3.27 -16.44
C THR A 155 -1.81 4.08 -16.51
N THR A 156 -1.70 5.39 -16.70
CA THR A 156 -2.86 6.29 -16.83
C THR A 156 -3.23 6.51 -18.31
N CYS A 157 -2.24 6.45 -19.20
CA CYS A 157 -2.38 6.82 -20.62
C CYS A 157 -2.31 5.61 -21.57
N GLY A 158 -2.10 4.41 -21.05
CA GLY A 158 -2.03 3.18 -21.84
C GLY A 158 -0.69 2.92 -22.55
N ALA A 159 0.19 3.92 -22.66
CA ALA A 159 1.52 3.80 -23.28
C ALA A 159 2.50 4.82 -22.70
N LEU A 160 3.82 4.55 -22.82
CA LEU A 160 4.87 5.50 -22.45
C LEU A 160 4.81 6.77 -23.30
N LEU A 161 4.46 6.62 -24.58
CA LEU A 161 4.23 7.70 -25.53
C LEU A 161 2.79 7.57 -26.04
N PRO A 162 1.79 8.15 -25.36
CA PRO A 162 0.37 7.95 -25.67
C PRO A 162 -0.01 8.41 -27.08
N THR A 163 0.66 9.43 -27.60
CA THR A 163 0.49 9.97 -28.96
C THR A 163 1.36 9.25 -30.00
N GLY A 164 2.33 8.44 -29.54
CA GLY A 164 3.35 7.83 -30.39
C GLY A 164 4.51 8.76 -30.76
N ASN A 165 4.49 10.01 -30.31
CA ASN A 165 5.52 11.01 -30.59
C ASN A 165 6.44 11.17 -29.39
N GLU A 166 7.74 11.43 -29.64
CA GLU A 166 8.71 11.79 -28.58
C GLU A 166 8.51 13.23 -28.07
N VAL A 167 7.88 14.07 -28.86
CA VAL A 167 7.55 15.47 -28.53
C VAL A 167 6.15 15.79 -29.04
N ASP A 168 5.30 16.27 -28.16
CA ASP A 168 4.00 16.84 -28.51
C ASP A 168 4.05 18.37 -28.46
N VAL A 169 3.44 19.02 -29.45
CA VAL A 169 3.28 20.48 -29.49
C VAL A 169 1.88 20.79 -28.97
N ILE A 170 1.80 21.58 -27.89
CA ILE A 170 0.57 22.04 -27.24
C ILE A 170 0.27 23.45 -27.71
#